data_7c1ad3ca6e78d4a5ff57932403dece8c
#
_entry.id   7c1ad3ca6e78d4a5ff57932403dece8c
#
_cell.length_a   1.000
_cell.length_b   1.000
_cell.length_c   1.000
_cell.angle_alpha   90.00
_cell.angle_beta   90.00
_cell.angle_gamma   90.00
#
_symmetry.space_group_name_H-M   'P 1'
#
loop_
_entity.id
_entity.type
_entity.pdbx_description
1 polymer ?
#
loop_
_entity_poly.entity_id
_entity_poly.type
_entity_poly.pdbx_seq_one_letter_code
_entity_poly.pdbx_strand_id
1 'polypeptide(L)'
;MAGRIKGITVEIGGDTSGLEKSLSAVNNSIKKTQGQLRDVNNLLKLDPLNTILLAQKQELLQSAIGDTEKKLEALEQAQEDVAKAFERGDLGKDQYMAFQREVEETRGTLNRYKADLSGLQSEQERLASNTERLNKLFAATGSSVDDYADVLGSRLVTAIRNGTASSDQLKTAVEKIGK
;
A
#
# COMPACT_ATOMS: atom_id res chain seq x y z
N MET A 1 26.91 -20.72 8.42
CA MET A 1 26.50 -19.43 9.04
C MET A 1 24.98 -19.33 8.95
N ALA A 2 24.30 -19.50 10.08
CA ALA A 2 22.85 -19.51 10.16
C ALA A 2 22.30 -18.10 9.88
N GLY A 3 21.41 -17.96 8.90
CA GLY A 3 20.76 -16.69 8.56
C GLY A 3 19.68 -16.32 9.56
N ARG A 4 19.67 -15.08 9.96
CA ARG A 4 18.77 -14.54 10.97
C ARG A 4 17.49 -13.99 10.34
N ILE A 5 16.35 -14.63 10.58
CA ILE A 5 15.06 -13.94 10.57
C ILE A 5 15.04 -13.12 11.89
N LYS A 6 15.33 -11.80 11.86
CA LYS A 6 15.32 -10.92 13.04
C LYS A 6 15.56 -11.64 14.40
N GLY A 7 16.63 -12.45 14.49
CA GLY A 7 16.99 -13.15 15.72
C GLY A 7 16.48 -14.58 15.87
N ILE A 8 15.80 -15.16 14.88
CA ILE A 8 15.38 -16.56 14.92
C ILE A 8 16.30 -17.37 14.00
N THR A 9 17.12 -18.22 14.59
CA THR A 9 17.75 -19.35 13.90
C THR A 9 16.85 -20.55 14.18
N VAL A 10 16.03 -20.94 13.22
CA VAL A 10 15.23 -22.16 13.32
C VAL A 10 16.00 -23.25 12.60
N GLU A 11 16.72 -24.10 13.33
CA GLU A 11 17.23 -25.37 12.81
C GLU A 11 16.08 -26.37 12.86
N ILE A 12 15.35 -26.51 11.76
CA ILE A 12 14.29 -27.52 11.63
C ILE A 12 14.92 -28.75 10.99
N GLY A 13 15.21 -29.78 11.78
CA GLY A 13 15.48 -31.13 11.33
C GLY A 13 16.30 -31.34 10.04
N GLY A 14 17.49 -30.77 9.95
CA GLY A 14 18.50 -31.16 8.96
C GLY A 14 18.60 -30.39 7.66
N ASP A 15 17.59 -29.69 7.17
CA ASP A 15 17.70 -28.86 5.96
C ASP A 15 16.85 -27.58 6.01
N THR A 16 17.37 -26.54 6.66
CA THR A 16 16.77 -25.20 6.72
C THR A 16 17.20 -24.30 5.57
N SER A 17 18.11 -24.77 4.72
CA SER A 17 18.75 -23.95 3.69
C SER A 17 17.77 -23.40 2.65
N GLY A 18 16.68 -24.14 2.38
CA GLY A 18 15.65 -23.73 1.41
C GLY A 18 14.75 -22.61 1.94
N LEU A 19 14.21 -22.76 3.14
CA LEU A 19 13.33 -21.77 3.78
C LEU A 19 14.09 -20.47 4.08
N GLU A 20 15.28 -20.59 4.66
CA GLU A 20 16.13 -19.45 4.99
C GLU A 20 16.49 -18.62 3.75
N LYS A 21 16.88 -19.31 2.67
CA LYS A 21 17.23 -18.66 1.40
C LYS A 21 16.02 -17.95 0.77
N SER A 22 14.86 -18.60 0.77
CA SER A 22 13.62 -18.00 0.23
C SER A 22 13.15 -16.81 1.05
N LEU A 23 13.16 -16.92 2.38
CA LEU A 23 12.79 -15.80 3.28
C LEU A 23 13.80 -14.64 3.21
N SER A 24 15.09 -14.91 3.04
CA SER A 24 16.11 -13.87 2.90
C SER A 24 15.89 -13.04 1.64
N ALA A 25 15.65 -13.70 0.50
CA ALA A 25 15.38 -13.02 -0.77
C ALA A 25 14.11 -12.15 -0.70
N VAL A 26 13.01 -12.72 -0.19
CA VAL A 26 11.72 -12.02 -0.03
C VAL A 26 11.83 -10.86 0.96
N ASN A 27 12.51 -11.04 2.10
CA ASN A 27 12.72 -9.96 3.06
C ASN A 27 13.53 -8.79 2.48
N ASN A 28 14.51 -9.06 1.62
CA ASN A 28 15.26 -8.02 0.94
C ASN A 28 14.39 -7.26 -0.07
N SER A 29 13.54 -7.97 -0.83
CA SER A 29 12.58 -7.35 -1.74
C SER A 29 11.58 -6.48 -0.98
N ILE A 30 10.98 -6.98 0.10
CA ILE A 30 10.07 -6.22 0.96
C ILE A 30 10.74 -4.94 1.50
N LYS A 31 11.97 -5.03 2.02
CA LYS A 31 12.70 -3.85 2.52
C LYS A 31 12.91 -2.80 1.44
N LYS A 32 13.29 -3.23 0.23
CA LYS A 32 13.49 -2.33 -0.92
C LYS A 32 12.18 -1.62 -1.27
N THR A 33 11.09 -2.37 -1.42
CA THR A 33 9.77 -1.84 -1.75
C THR A 33 9.23 -0.90 -0.66
N GLN A 34 9.45 -1.22 0.62
CA GLN A 34 9.11 -0.33 1.74
C GLN A 34 9.87 1.00 1.69
N GLY A 35 11.17 0.96 1.34
CA GLY A 35 11.96 2.16 1.11
C GLY A 35 11.37 3.03 0.01
N GLN A 36 11.09 2.44 -1.15
CA GLN A 36 10.50 3.12 -2.30
C GLN A 36 9.10 3.69 -1.99
N LEU A 37 8.25 2.93 -1.29
CA LEU A 37 6.93 3.40 -0.85
C LEU A 37 7.03 4.62 0.08
N ARG A 38 8.00 4.62 1.00
CA ARG A 38 8.25 5.77 1.87
C ARG A 38 8.66 7.00 1.07
N ASP A 39 9.55 6.83 0.08
CA ASP A 39 10.03 7.93 -0.75
C ASP A 39 8.90 8.52 -1.60
N VAL A 40 8.11 7.67 -2.26
CA VAL A 40 6.92 8.08 -3.04
C VAL A 40 5.88 8.76 -2.14
N ASN A 41 5.61 8.23 -0.94
CA ASN A 41 4.69 8.86 0.01
C ASN A 41 5.18 10.24 0.49
N ASN A 42 6.50 10.44 0.65
CA ASN A 42 7.05 11.75 0.99
C ASN A 42 6.89 12.75 -0.15
N LEU A 43 7.08 12.34 -1.39
CA LEU A 43 6.84 13.18 -2.57
C LEU A 43 5.34 13.51 -2.74
N LEU A 44 4.45 12.55 -2.50
CA LEU A 44 3.01 12.75 -2.53
C LEU A 44 2.50 13.71 -1.43
N LYS A 45 3.23 13.93 -0.34
CA LYS A 45 2.89 15.00 0.62
C LYS A 45 3.09 16.39 0.04
N LEU A 46 4.01 16.55 -0.92
CA LEU A 46 4.29 17.82 -1.60
C LEU A 46 3.37 18.03 -2.79
N ASP A 47 3.05 16.95 -3.52
CA ASP A 47 2.18 16.95 -4.68
C ASP A 47 1.22 15.75 -4.63
N PRO A 48 0.09 15.86 -3.88
CA PRO A 48 -0.81 14.74 -3.59
C PRO A 48 -1.52 14.15 -4.83
N LEU A 49 -1.61 14.90 -5.91
CA LEU A 49 -2.35 14.51 -7.11
C LEU A 49 -1.41 14.20 -8.29
N ASN A 50 -0.13 14.06 -8.04
CA ASN A 50 0.83 13.66 -9.06
C ASN A 50 0.52 12.25 -9.57
N THR A 51 -0.03 12.18 -10.78
CA THR A 51 -0.49 10.93 -11.39
C THR A 51 0.63 9.91 -11.58
N ILE A 52 1.86 10.36 -11.85
CA ILE A 52 3.02 9.50 -11.99
C ILE A 52 3.38 8.87 -10.65
N LEU A 53 3.41 9.66 -9.57
CA LEU A 53 3.69 9.17 -8.22
C LEU A 53 2.58 8.26 -7.70
N LEU A 54 1.32 8.54 -8.02
CA LEU A 54 0.18 7.68 -7.68
C LEU A 54 0.26 6.33 -8.41
N ALA A 55 0.62 6.32 -9.69
CA ALA A 55 0.84 5.08 -10.45
C ALA A 55 2.01 4.27 -9.86
N GLN A 56 3.13 4.92 -9.56
CA GLN A 56 4.27 4.27 -8.89
C GLN A 56 3.89 3.69 -7.54
N LYS A 57 3.10 4.42 -6.73
CA LYS A 57 2.61 3.92 -5.45
C LYS A 57 1.75 2.67 -5.63
N GLN A 58 0.89 2.64 -6.63
CA GLN A 58 0.05 1.49 -6.92
C GLN A 58 0.88 0.26 -7.29
N GLU A 59 1.86 0.40 -8.18
CA GLU A 59 2.78 -0.68 -8.58
C GLU A 59 3.59 -1.21 -7.39
N LEU A 60 4.11 -0.29 -6.56
CA LEU A 60 4.87 -0.66 -5.36
C LEU A 60 4.00 -1.38 -4.33
N LEU A 61 2.74 -0.98 -4.15
CA LEU A 61 1.80 -1.69 -3.26
C LEU A 61 1.49 -3.09 -3.79
N GLN A 62 1.28 -3.25 -5.10
CA GLN A 62 1.07 -4.57 -5.73
C GLN A 62 2.29 -5.47 -5.53
N SER A 63 3.50 -4.93 -5.75
CA SER A 63 4.75 -5.67 -5.49
C SER A 63 4.90 -6.06 -4.02
N ALA A 64 4.61 -5.13 -3.09
CA ALA A 64 4.67 -5.39 -1.65
C ALA A 64 3.67 -6.47 -1.22
N ILE A 65 2.46 -6.48 -1.79
CA ILE A 65 1.45 -7.51 -1.55
C ILE A 65 1.99 -8.87 -2.02
N GLY A 66 2.45 -8.98 -3.27
CA GLY A 66 2.96 -10.24 -3.82
C GLY A 66 4.16 -10.81 -3.04
N ASP A 67 5.10 -9.95 -2.65
CA ASP A 67 6.24 -10.40 -1.85
C ASP A 67 5.82 -10.79 -0.42
N THR A 68 4.87 -10.09 0.18
CA THR A 68 4.37 -10.42 1.51
C THR A 68 3.52 -11.69 1.51
N GLU A 69 2.76 -11.96 0.45
CA GLU A 69 2.04 -13.22 0.24
C GLU A 69 3.00 -14.40 0.14
N LYS A 70 4.06 -14.29 -0.66
CA LYS A 70 5.10 -15.33 -0.75
C LYS A 70 5.78 -15.60 0.60
N LYS A 71 6.04 -14.53 1.37
CA LYS A 71 6.60 -14.67 2.72
C LYS A 71 5.64 -15.39 3.65
N LEU A 72 4.37 -15.00 3.65
CA LEU A 72 3.35 -15.62 4.50
C LEU A 72 3.17 -17.09 4.15
N GLU A 73 3.09 -17.43 2.86
CA GLU A 73 2.99 -18.81 2.38
C GLU A 73 4.17 -19.65 2.85
N ALA A 74 5.40 -19.15 2.71
CA ALA A 74 6.60 -19.87 3.18
C ALA A 74 6.59 -20.08 4.70
N LEU A 75 6.12 -19.11 5.48
CA LEU A 75 5.97 -19.23 6.92
C LEU A 75 4.87 -20.23 7.30
N GLU A 76 3.72 -20.20 6.63
CA GLU A 76 2.61 -21.12 6.87
C GLU A 76 2.98 -22.56 6.51
N GLN A 77 3.73 -22.78 5.42
CA GLN A 77 4.27 -24.09 5.07
C GLN A 77 5.24 -24.63 6.12
N ALA A 78 6.06 -23.76 6.73
CA ALA A 78 6.99 -24.15 7.78
C ALA A 78 6.33 -24.35 9.16
N GLN A 79 5.09 -23.94 9.36
CA GLN A 79 4.44 -23.88 10.68
C GLN A 79 4.32 -25.28 11.32
N GLU A 80 4.01 -26.30 10.54
CA GLU A 80 3.88 -27.68 11.04
C GLU A 80 5.22 -28.24 11.52
N ASP A 81 6.30 -27.99 10.75
CA ASP A 81 7.65 -28.47 11.09
C ASP A 81 8.18 -27.73 12.32
N VAL A 82 7.92 -26.42 12.43
CA VAL A 82 8.26 -25.61 13.60
C VAL A 82 7.52 -26.12 14.85
N ALA A 83 6.23 -26.46 14.73
CA ALA A 83 5.46 -27.04 15.84
C ALA A 83 6.00 -28.40 16.29
N LYS A 84 6.30 -29.30 15.34
CA LYS A 84 6.92 -30.62 15.62
C LYS A 84 8.32 -30.48 16.28
N ALA A 85 9.13 -29.53 15.82
CA ALA A 85 10.43 -29.24 16.42
C ALA A 85 10.31 -28.76 17.87
N PHE A 86 9.32 -27.93 18.15
CA PHE A 86 9.00 -27.47 19.50
C PHE A 86 8.54 -28.61 20.40
N GLU A 87 7.66 -29.48 19.92
CA GLU A 87 7.16 -30.64 20.67
C GLU A 87 8.28 -31.65 21.00
N ARG A 88 9.28 -31.83 20.12
CA ARG A 88 10.46 -32.67 20.34
C ARG A 88 11.50 -32.05 21.29
N GLY A 89 11.34 -30.74 21.60
CA GLY A 89 12.33 -30.01 22.39
C GLY A 89 13.55 -29.51 21.59
N ASP A 90 13.52 -29.65 20.26
CA ASP A 90 14.58 -29.17 19.35
C ASP A 90 14.52 -27.62 19.21
N LEU A 91 13.38 -27.02 19.51
CA LEU A 91 13.15 -25.59 19.44
C LEU A 91 12.73 -25.01 20.80
N GLY A 92 13.39 -23.95 21.25
CA GLY A 92 13.06 -23.27 22.50
C GLY A 92 11.73 -22.49 22.43
N LYS A 93 11.07 -22.32 23.59
CA LYS A 93 9.79 -21.58 23.70
C LYS A 93 9.87 -20.17 23.09
N ASP A 94 10.94 -19.43 23.34
CA ASP A 94 11.12 -18.06 22.84
C ASP A 94 11.22 -18.02 21.31
N GLN A 95 11.87 -19.02 20.72
CA GLN A 95 12.00 -19.17 19.27
C GLN A 95 10.65 -19.53 18.64
N TYR A 96 9.90 -20.45 19.24
CA TYR A 96 8.54 -20.80 18.80
C TYR A 96 7.62 -19.60 18.83
N MET A 97 7.59 -18.86 19.96
CA MET A 97 6.78 -17.65 20.10
C MET A 97 7.21 -16.52 19.15
N ALA A 98 8.50 -16.42 18.82
CA ALA A 98 8.98 -15.45 17.85
C ALA A 98 8.55 -15.80 16.42
N PHE A 99 8.56 -17.10 16.06
CA PHE A 99 8.01 -17.57 14.79
C PHE A 99 6.51 -17.25 14.66
N GLN A 100 5.72 -17.54 15.68
CA GLN A 100 4.27 -17.21 15.69
C GLN A 100 4.03 -15.70 15.50
N ARG A 101 4.83 -14.86 16.18
CA ARG A 101 4.74 -13.39 15.98
C ARG A 101 5.08 -12.98 14.55
N GLU A 102 6.09 -13.57 13.93
CA GLU A 102 6.48 -13.28 12.55
C GLU A 102 5.36 -13.62 11.56
N VAL A 103 4.64 -14.73 11.76
CA VAL A 103 3.45 -15.11 10.98
C VAL A 103 2.37 -14.03 11.10
N GLU A 104 2.02 -13.64 12.33
CA GLU A 104 0.97 -12.65 12.58
C GLU A 104 1.35 -11.23 12.10
N GLU A 105 2.60 -10.80 12.29
CA GLU A 105 3.12 -9.53 11.77
C GLU A 105 3.10 -9.49 10.25
N THR A 106 3.43 -10.61 9.60
CA THR A 106 3.40 -10.73 8.14
C THR A 106 1.97 -10.66 7.63
N ARG A 107 1.02 -11.36 8.27
CA ARG A 107 -0.41 -11.30 7.95
C ARG A 107 -0.99 -9.90 8.15
N GLY A 108 -0.67 -9.26 9.25
CA GLY A 108 -1.07 -7.87 9.53
C GLY A 108 -0.50 -6.87 8.51
N THR A 109 0.74 -7.06 8.08
CA THR A 109 1.39 -6.24 7.05
C THR A 109 0.73 -6.42 5.69
N LEU A 110 0.40 -7.67 5.30
CA LEU A 110 -0.33 -7.97 4.07
C LEU A 110 -1.69 -7.28 4.02
N ASN A 111 -2.46 -7.39 5.11
CA ASN A 111 -3.78 -6.76 5.20
C ASN A 111 -3.69 -5.23 5.08
N ARG A 112 -2.68 -4.61 5.68
CA ARG A 112 -2.43 -3.17 5.56
C ARG A 112 -2.13 -2.76 4.12
N TYR A 113 -1.24 -3.47 3.40
CA TYR A 113 -0.96 -3.16 2.00
C TYR A 113 -2.18 -3.32 1.09
N LYS A 114 -3.00 -4.36 1.33
CA LYS A 114 -4.28 -4.55 0.61
C LYS A 114 -5.25 -3.40 0.89
N ALA A 115 -5.36 -2.96 2.13
CA ALA A 115 -6.19 -1.81 2.50
C ALA A 115 -5.68 -0.50 1.87
N ASP A 116 -4.37 -0.25 1.89
CA ASP A 116 -3.75 0.93 1.28
C ASP A 116 -3.97 0.96 -0.25
N LEU A 117 -3.86 -0.19 -0.93
CA LEU A 117 -4.13 -0.30 -2.36
C LEU A 117 -5.60 -0.03 -2.68
N SER A 118 -6.52 -0.64 -1.93
CA SER A 118 -7.96 -0.42 -2.08
C SER A 118 -8.35 1.03 -1.84
N GLY A 119 -7.79 1.66 -0.80
CA GLY A 119 -8.00 3.08 -0.52
C GLY A 119 -7.51 3.99 -1.64
N LEU A 120 -6.33 3.69 -2.20
CA LEU A 120 -5.78 4.44 -3.35
C LEU A 120 -6.69 4.31 -4.59
N GLN A 121 -7.14 3.10 -4.91
CA GLN A 121 -8.05 2.86 -6.04
C GLN A 121 -9.39 3.60 -5.87
N SER A 122 -10.00 3.50 -4.69
CA SER A 122 -11.25 4.20 -4.38
C SER A 122 -11.12 5.73 -4.51
N GLU A 123 -9.98 6.30 -4.08
CA GLU A 123 -9.75 7.74 -4.22
C GLU A 123 -9.55 8.14 -5.69
N GLN A 124 -8.85 7.33 -6.48
CA GLN A 124 -8.70 7.55 -7.93
C GLN A 124 -10.05 7.49 -8.66
N GLU A 125 -10.91 6.53 -8.32
CA GLU A 125 -12.27 6.41 -8.88
C GLU A 125 -13.14 7.63 -8.51
N ARG A 126 -13.09 8.08 -7.25
CA ARG A 126 -13.80 9.28 -6.80
C ARG A 126 -13.31 10.53 -7.53
N LEU A 127 -12.00 10.67 -7.70
CA LEU A 127 -11.41 11.79 -8.43
C LEU A 127 -11.88 11.80 -9.89
N ALA A 128 -11.83 10.68 -10.58
CA ALA A 128 -12.28 10.54 -11.96
C ALA A 128 -13.78 10.85 -12.10
N SER A 129 -14.62 10.28 -11.24
CA SER A 129 -16.07 10.51 -11.24
C SER A 129 -16.42 11.97 -11.01
N ASN A 130 -15.79 12.63 -10.02
CA ASN A 130 -16.06 14.05 -9.74
C ASN A 130 -15.56 14.96 -10.87
N THR A 131 -14.43 14.62 -11.50
CA THR A 131 -13.91 15.34 -12.68
C THR A 131 -14.89 15.23 -13.85
N GLU A 132 -15.39 14.01 -14.12
CA GLU A 132 -16.38 13.80 -15.19
C GLU A 132 -17.68 14.59 -14.93
N ARG A 133 -18.18 14.56 -13.71
CA ARG A 133 -19.39 15.33 -13.33
C ARG A 133 -19.20 16.84 -13.54
N LEU A 134 -18.03 17.37 -13.15
CA LEU A 134 -17.70 18.78 -13.33
C LEU A 134 -17.63 19.15 -14.81
N ASN A 135 -16.97 18.31 -15.62
CA ASN A 135 -16.89 18.52 -17.08
C ASN A 135 -18.27 18.47 -17.75
N LYS A 136 -19.16 17.58 -17.33
CA LYS A 136 -20.55 17.54 -17.81
C LYS A 136 -21.34 18.80 -17.47
N LEU A 137 -21.15 19.38 -16.28
CA LEU A 137 -21.77 20.64 -15.90
C LEU A 137 -21.27 21.78 -16.79
N PHE A 138 -19.98 21.91 -17.02
CA PHE A 138 -19.43 22.93 -17.90
C PHE A 138 -19.91 22.76 -19.35
N ALA A 139 -19.95 21.53 -19.86
CA ALA A 139 -20.45 21.25 -21.20
C ALA A 139 -21.95 21.60 -21.36
N ALA A 140 -22.77 21.33 -20.34
CA ALA A 140 -24.20 21.62 -20.37
C ALA A 140 -24.52 23.11 -20.27
N THR A 141 -23.67 23.88 -19.59
CA THR A 141 -23.86 25.33 -19.40
C THR A 141 -23.10 26.20 -20.41
N GLY A 142 -22.20 25.59 -21.21
CA GLY A 142 -21.29 26.32 -22.09
C GLY A 142 -20.29 27.20 -21.35
N SER A 143 -20.11 26.94 -20.04
CA SER A 143 -19.26 27.72 -19.14
C SER A 143 -17.95 26.99 -18.79
N SER A 144 -17.05 27.75 -18.19
CA SER A 144 -15.76 27.24 -17.67
C SER A 144 -15.67 27.39 -16.15
N VAL A 145 -14.63 26.85 -15.54
CA VAL A 145 -14.43 27.04 -14.11
C VAL A 145 -14.28 28.51 -13.70
N ASP A 146 -13.80 29.36 -14.62
CA ASP A 146 -13.59 30.79 -14.35
C ASP A 146 -14.90 31.55 -14.20
N ASP A 147 -15.95 31.13 -14.89
CA ASP A 147 -17.28 31.75 -14.82
C ASP A 147 -17.94 31.54 -13.44
N TYR A 148 -17.43 30.60 -12.66
CA TYR A 148 -17.88 30.30 -11.29
C TYR A 148 -16.93 30.82 -10.21
N ALA A 149 -16.01 31.71 -10.53
CA ALA A 149 -15.00 32.20 -9.60
C ALA A 149 -15.56 32.80 -8.31
N ASP A 150 -16.66 33.53 -8.42
CA ASP A 150 -17.35 34.17 -7.28
C ASP A 150 -17.97 33.11 -6.33
N VAL A 151 -18.46 32.01 -6.88
CA VAL A 151 -19.11 30.92 -6.13
C VAL A 151 -18.09 29.94 -5.53
N LEU A 152 -17.06 29.63 -6.27
CA LEU A 152 -16.04 28.64 -5.90
C LEU A 152 -14.91 29.23 -5.05
N GLY A 153 -14.58 30.49 -5.32
CA GLY A 153 -13.42 31.18 -4.76
C GLY A 153 -12.13 30.88 -5.54
N SER A 154 -11.23 31.86 -5.58
CA SER A 154 -10.02 31.84 -6.43
C SER A 154 -9.12 30.65 -6.21
N ARG A 155 -8.99 30.15 -4.96
CA ARG A 155 -8.15 28.99 -4.63
C ARG A 155 -8.67 27.71 -5.29
N LEU A 156 -9.99 27.48 -5.22
CA LEU A 156 -10.59 26.27 -5.79
C LEU A 156 -10.57 26.33 -7.32
N VAL A 157 -10.86 27.49 -7.90
CA VAL A 157 -10.74 27.72 -9.36
C VAL A 157 -9.33 27.42 -9.84
N THR A 158 -8.30 27.94 -9.17
CA THR A 158 -6.91 27.67 -9.52
C THR A 158 -6.56 26.19 -9.39
N ALA A 159 -7.02 25.52 -8.34
CA ALA A 159 -6.77 24.10 -8.14
C ALA A 159 -7.42 23.24 -9.23
N ILE A 160 -8.67 23.57 -9.64
CA ILE A 160 -9.37 22.85 -10.72
C ILE A 160 -8.67 23.11 -12.06
N ARG A 161 -8.32 24.35 -12.37
CA ARG A 161 -7.61 24.71 -13.62
C ARG A 161 -6.27 23.99 -13.76
N ASN A 162 -5.53 23.89 -12.66
CA ASN A 162 -4.22 23.25 -12.63
C ASN A 162 -4.29 21.72 -12.48
N GLY A 163 -5.48 21.12 -12.36
CA GLY A 163 -5.64 19.70 -12.13
C GLY A 163 -5.16 19.23 -10.76
N THR A 164 -5.04 20.13 -9.77
CA THR A 164 -4.55 19.85 -8.41
C THR A 164 -5.67 19.81 -7.37
N ALA A 165 -6.94 19.91 -7.80
CA ALA A 165 -8.08 19.82 -6.89
C ALA A 165 -8.29 18.38 -6.42
N SER A 166 -8.43 18.17 -5.10
CA SER A 166 -8.76 16.87 -4.52
C SER A 166 -10.19 16.44 -4.90
N SER A 167 -10.51 15.15 -4.73
CA SER A 167 -11.85 14.64 -5.01
C SER A 167 -12.93 15.34 -4.18
N ASP A 168 -12.65 15.68 -2.93
CA ASP A 168 -13.59 16.43 -2.07
C ASP A 168 -13.75 17.89 -2.52
N GLN A 169 -12.69 18.52 -3.03
CA GLN A 169 -12.77 19.84 -3.63
C GLN A 169 -13.60 19.85 -4.93
N LEU A 170 -13.41 18.84 -5.79
CA LEU A 170 -14.22 18.68 -7.01
C LEU A 170 -15.68 18.38 -6.67
N LYS A 171 -15.96 17.55 -5.68
CA LYS A 171 -17.31 17.31 -5.18
C LYS A 171 -17.97 18.62 -4.72
N THR A 172 -17.25 19.40 -3.92
CA THR A 172 -17.73 20.72 -3.46
C THR A 172 -18.02 21.67 -4.62
N ALA A 173 -17.17 21.68 -5.66
CA ALA A 173 -17.41 22.47 -6.86
C ALA A 173 -18.68 22.03 -7.58
N VAL A 174 -18.88 20.74 -7.81
CA VAL A 174 -20.10 20.17 -8.42
C VAL A 174 -21.35 20.57 -7.65
N GLU A 175 -21.32 20.49 -6.32
CA GLU A 175 -22.45 20.84 -5.46
C GLU A 175 -22.78 22.35 -5.47
N LYS A 176 -21.77 23.20 -5.60
CA LYS A 176 -21.96 24.67 -5.66
C LYS A 176 -22.43 25.15 -7.02
N ILE A 177 -21.98 24.56 -8.10
CA ILE A 177 -22.35 24.91 -9.48
C ILE A 177 -23.73 24.36 -9.83
N GLY A 178 -24.09 23.19 -9.31
CA GLY A 178 -25.34 22.50 -9.61
C GLY A 178 -26.58 23.03 -8.85
N LYS A 179 -26.41 24.09 -8.04
CA LYS A 179 -27.53 24.78 -7.34
C LYS A 179 -28.01 25.95 -8.13
#